data_c458e6551fd3b4b64c125c86eb6d4e0c
#
_entry.id   c458e6551fd3b4b64c125c86eb6d4e0c
#
_cell.length_a   1.000
_cell.length_b   1.000
_cell.length_c   1.000
_cell.angle_alpha   90.00
_cell.angle_beta   90.00
_cell.angle_gamma   90.00
#
_symmetry.space_group_name_H-M   'P 1'
#
loop_
_entity.id
_entity.type
_entity.pdbx_description
1 polymer ?
#
loop_
_entity_poly.entity_id
_entity_poly.type
_entity_poly.pdbx_seq_one_letter_code
_entity_poly.pdbx_strand_id
1 'polypeptide(L)'
;MFRSYLFNLIYLSIFLCCSVVLADESEVNTTNASGGNQIIVSPMNVLLDLGESGYANALVLDEDGNPVEGHELEVISQGEAKVAIEGDGFITNESGYIYFSILGKQQGDTVVTVSDGIISSDINISVRNLIHYVLPYFYGDMQLSVVNPTEGVNYVKIQFYENGGRHIPPVTIRLDGKEMKTLKVSEEVDGTLKDGWIEVFSTDIIFGGVWTSKGYLSLKRIDE
;
A
#
# COMPACT_ATOMS: atom_id res chain seq x y z
N MET A 1 -13.19 -25.09 -50.62
CA MET A 1 -14.42 -24.80 -49.88
C MET A 1 -14.24 -25.31 -48.46
N PHE A 2 -13.54 -24.51 -47.61
CA PHE A 2 -13.41 -24.78 -46.16
C PHE A 2 -13.59 -23.45 -45.41
N ARG A 3 -14.65 -23.39 -44.64
CA ARG A 3 -14.98 -22.28 -43.73
C ARG A 3 -14.14 -22.41 -42.49
N SER A 4 -13.28 -21.44 -42.24
CA SER A 4 -12.53 -21.27 -41.00
C SER A 4 -13.38 -20.45 -40.03
N TYR A 5 -13.76 -21.05 -38.91
CA TYR A 5 -14.43 -20.39 -37.80
C TYR A 5 -13.35 -19.68 -36.95
N LEU A 6 -13.42 -18.38 -36.96
CA LEU A 6 -12.60 -17.52 -36.09
C LEU A 6 -13.23 -17.52 -34.69
N PHE A 7 -12.63 -18.22 -33.76
CA PHE A 7 -12.98 -18.11 -32.33
C PHE A 7 -12.37 -16.83 -31.79
N ASN A 8 -13.22 -15.85 -31.50
CA ASN A 8 -12.86 -14.69 -30.70
C ASN A 8 -12.72 -15.15 -29.25
N LEU A 9 -11.47 -15.30 -28.81
CA LEU A 9 -11.15 -15.48 -27.40
C LEU A 9 -11.01 -14.09 -26.79
N ILE A 10 -12.06 -13.64 -26.13
CA ILE A 10 -12.01 -12.43 -25.29
C ILE A 10 -11.20 -12.81 -24.05
N TYR A 11 -9.95 -12.33 -24.00
CA TYR A 11 -9.15 -12.36 -22.78
C TYR A 11 -9.73 -11.35 -21.78
N LEU A 12 -10.51 -11.87 -20.85
CA LEU A 12 -10.87 -11.13 -19.65
C LEU A 12 -9.62 -11.09 -18.76
N SER A 13 -8.87 -10.01 -18.86
CA SER A 13 -7.73 -9.74 -17.97
C SER A 13 -8.31 -9.36 -16.62
N ILE A 14 -8.45 -10.34 -15.73
CA ILE A 14 -8.68 -10.10 -14.32
C ILE A 14 -7.37 -9.51 -13.79
N PHE A 15 -7.33 -8.19 -13.59
CA PHE A 15 -6.30 -7.51 -12.85
C PHE A 15 -6.43 -7.90 -11.37
N LEU A 16 -5.83 -9.01 -11.01
CA LEU A 16 -5.58 -9.34 -9.62
C LEU A 16 -4.40 -8.47 -9.18
N CYS A 17 -4.70 -7.28 -8.67
CA CYS A 17 -3.72 -6.42 -8.00
C CYS A 17 -3.36 -7.10 -6.67
N CYS A 18 -2.51 -8.11 -6.73
CA CYS A 18 -1.94 -8.75 -5.55
C CYS A 18 -0.78 -7.88 -5.09
N SER A 19 -1.05 -6.90 -4.23
CA SER A 19 -0.02 -6.26 -3.42
C SER A 19 0.54 -7.35 -2.51
N VAL A 20 1.66 -7.93 -2.89
CA VAL A 20 2.42 -8.81 -1.99
C VAL A 20 3.06 -7.90 -0.94
N VAL A 21 2.29 -7.60 0.09
CA VAL A 21 2.84 -7.19 1.36
C VAL A 21 3.54 -8.45 1.88
N LEU A 22 4.87 -8.44 1.95
CA LEU A 22 5.59 -9.35 2.82
C LEU A 22 5.23 -8.96 4.26
N ALA A 23 3.99 -9.29 4.65
CA ALA A 23 3.59 -9.29 6.03
C ALA A 23 4.33 -10.44 6.69
N ASP A 24 5.12 -10.10 7.69
CA ASP A 24 5.33 -10.97 8.83
C ASP A 24 3.99 -11.67 9.14
N GLU A 25 4.01 -12.98 9.37
CA GLU A 25 2.82 -13.80 9.67
C GLU A 25 2.14 -13.28 10.95
N SER A 26 1.50 -12.11 10.87
CA SER A 26 0.57 -11.66 11.88
C SER A 26 -0.82 -12.10 11.45
N GLU A 27 -1.36 -13.00 12.22
CA GLU A 27 -2.69 -13.60 12.21
C GLU A 27 -3.72 -12.67 11.53
N VAL A 28 -4.23 -13.13 10.38
CA VAL A 28 -5.46 -12.60 9.81
C VAL A 28 -6.54 -12.80 10.87
N ASN A 29 -6.88 -11.72 11.56
CA ASN A 29 -7.95 -11.73 12.55
C ASN A 29 -9.28 -11.75 11.80
N THR A 30 -9.55 -12.86 11.12
CA THR A 30 -10.87 -13.16 10.61
C THR A 30 -11.74 -13.54 11.80
N THR A 31 -12.46 -12.60 12.35
CA THR A 31 -13.62 -12.94 13.16
C THR A 31 -14.64 -13.60 12.23
N ASN A 32 -14.54 -14.92 12.10
CA ASN A 32 -15.55 -15.75 11.47
C ASN A 32 -16.81 -15.71 12.33
N ALA A 33 -17.64 -14.70 12.12
CA ALA A 33 -19.04 -14.77 12.47
C ALA A 33 -19.70 -15.71 11.46
N SER A 34 -20.22 -16.83 11.93
CA SER A 34 -20.92 -17.81 11.11
C SER A 34 -22.08 -17.15 10.35
N GLY A 35 -22.01 -17.12 9.02
CA GLY A 35 -23.12 -16.77 8.13
C GLY A 35 -23.31 -15.27 7.90
N GLY A 36 -22.28 -14.52 7.55
CA GLY A 36 -22.36 -13.09 7.24
C GLY A 36 -21.36 -12.65 6.17
N ASN A 37 -21.56 -11.45 5.66
CA ASN A 37 -20.63 -10.79 4.74
C ASN A 37 -19.22 -10.66 5.35
N GLN A 38 -18.21 -10.52 4.51
CA GLN A 38 -16.83 -10.22 4.91
C GLN A 38 -16.43 -8.85 4.41
N ILE A 39 -15.79 -8.02 5.26
CA ILE A 39 -15.18 -6.75 4.85
C ILE A 39 -13.65 -6.92 4.85
N ILE A 40 -13.03 -6.70 3.69
CA ILE A 40 -11.59 -6.76 3.49
C ILE A 40 -11.09 -5.36 3.15
N VAL A 41 -10.21 -4.80 3.96
CA VAL A 41 -9.60 -3.48 3.74
C VAL A 41 -8.21 -3.57 3.15
N SER A 42 -7.84 -2.61 2.30
CA SER A 42 -6.51 -2.54 1.71
C SER A 42 -6.10 -1.08 1.48
N PRO A 43 -4.87 -0.68 1.88
CA PRO A 43 -3.94 -1.44 2.72
C PRO A 43 -4.38 -1.50 4.18
N MET A 44 -3.91 -2.49 4.95
CA MET A 44 -4.22 -2.61 6.39
C MET A 44 -3.40 -1.64 7.26
N ASN A 45 -2.28 -1.16 6.76
CA ASN A 45 -1.41 -0.21 7.44
C ASN A 45 -1.05 0.93 6.49
N VAL A 46 -1.22 2.17 6.93
CA VAL A 46 -0.96 3.39 6.15
C VAL A 46 0.00 4.28 6.93
N LEU A 47 1.11 4.64 6.31
CA LEU A 47 2.04 5.64 6.81
C LEU A 47 1.87 6.92 5.99
N LEU A 48 1.52 8.00 6.64
CA LEU A 48 1.33 9.32 6.03
C LEU A 48 2.33 10.32 6.58
N ASP A 49 2.81 11.20 5.72
CA ASP A 49 3.42 12.46 6.17
C ASP A 49 2.32 13.42 6.67
N LEU A 50 2.72 14.39 7.47
CA LEU A 50 1.80 15.43 7.91
C LEU A 50 1.32 16.25 6.69
N GLY A 51 0.00 16.31 6.49
CA GLY A 51 -0.62 16.96 5.33
C GLY A 51 -0.72 16.09 4.07
N GLU A 52 -0.21 14.85 4.09
CA GLU A 52 -0.32 13.92 2.98
C GLU A 52 -1.68 13.21 2.98
N SER A 53 -2.20 12.93 1.78
CA SER A 53 -3.35 12.07 1.56
C SER A 53 -2.93 10.69 1.06
N GLY A 54 -3.34 9.64 1.76
CA GLY A 54 -3.25 8.25 1.31
C GLY A 54 -4.60 7.74 0.80
N TYR A 55 -4.58 6.65 0.03
CA TYR A 55 -5.79 6.01 -0.49
C TYR A 55 -5.98 4.64 0.13
N ALA A 56 -7.24 4.29 0.37
CA ALA A 56 -7.65 2.97 0.83
C ALA A 56 -8.93 2.53 0.14
N ASN A 57 -9.18 1.24 0.20
CA ASN A 57 -10.41 0.65 -0.27
C ASN A 57 -10.91 -0.41 0.71
N ALA A 58 -12.20 -0.75 0.60
CA ALA A 58 -12.77 -1.91 1.24
C ALA A 58 -13.57 -2.71 0.22
N LEU A 59 -13.42 -4.02 0.27
CA LEU A 59 -14.16 -5.00 -0.52
C LEU A 59 -15.15 -5.72 0.39
N VAL A 60 -16.40 -5.79 0.00
CA VAL A 60 -17.43 -6.59 0.68
C VAL A 60 -17.71 -7.85 -0.13
N LEU A 61 -17.63 -8.99 0.54
CA LEU A 61 -17.94 -10.30 -0.02
C LEU A 61 -19.08 -10.93 0.78
N ASP A 62 -19.95 -11.70 0.09
CA ASP A 62 -20.96 -12.54 0.71
C ASP A 62 -20.35 -13.83 1.29
N GLU A 63 -21.21 -14.70 1.84
CA GLU A 63 -20.82 -16.01 2.41
C GLU A 63 -20.16 -16.95 1.40
N ASP A 64 -20.48 -16.78 0.12
CA ASP A 64 -19.95 -17.59 -0.99
C ASP A 64 -18.68 -16.97 -1.60
N GLY A 65 -18.23 -15.81 -1.10
CA GLY A 65 -17.04 -15.08 -1.57
C GLY A 65 -17.29 -14.23 -2.80
N ASN A 66 -18.56 -13.94 -3.16
CA ASN A 66 -18.88 -13.06 -4.28
C ASN A 66 -18.93 -11.58 -3.82
N PRO A 67 -18.54 -10.63 -4.69
CA PRO A 67 -18.67 -9.21 -4.41
C PRO A 67 -20.12 -8.78 -4.19
N VAL A 68 -20.37 -7.94 -3.19
CA VAL A 68 -21.70 -7.41 -2.88
C VAL A 68 -21.82 -5.98 -3.36
N GLU A 69 -22.68 -5.72 -4.35
CA GLU A 69 -23.00 -4.38 -4.86
C GLU A 69 -24.05 -3.69 -3.99
N GLY A 70 -23.97 -2.36 -3.90
CA GLY A 70 -24.98 -1.54 -3.23
C GLY A 70 -24.99 -1.67 -1.71
N HIS A 71 -23.97 -2.28 -1.11
CA HIS A 71 -23.86 -2.44 0.34
C HIS A 71 -23.38 -1.15 0.97
N GLU A 72 -24.13 -0.63 1.95
CA GLU A 72 -23.79 0.61 2.65
C GLU A 72 -22.81 0.33 3.80
N LEU A 73 -21.74 1.12 3.87
CA LEU A 73 -20.69 1.04 4.88
C LEU A 73 -20.56 2.36 5.60
N GLU A 74 -20.09 2.31 6.83
CA GLU A 74 -19.64 3.45 7.61
C GLU A 74 -18.10 3.40 7.70
N VAL A 75 -17.43 4.55 7.45
CA VAL A 75 -15.98 4.67 7.57
C VAL A 75 -15.68 5.73 8.62
N ILE A 76 -15.16 5.30 9.77
CA ILE A 76 -14.98 6.15 10.95
C ILE A 76 -13.53 6.17 11.38
N SER A 77 -12.98 7.35 11.66
CA SER A 77 -11.71 7.49 12.37
C SER A 77 -11.92 7.54 13.87
N GLN A 78 -11.20 6.70 14.62
CA GLN A 78 -11.16 6.78 16.10
C GLN A 78 -10.38 8.00 16.59
N GLY A 79 -9.68 8.72 15.71
CA GLY A 79 -8.93 9.93 16.00
C GLY A 79 -9.17 11.03 14.99
N GLU A 80 -10.37 11.61 14.94
CA GLU A 80 -10.77 12.66 13.98
C GLU A 80 -9.83 13.88 13.95
N ALA A 81 -9.17 14.19 15.05
CA ALA A 81 -8.16 15.25 15.09
C ALA A 81 -6.90 14.88 14.30
N LYS A 82 -6.59 13.59 14.15
CA LYS A 82 -5.36 13.10 13.52
C LYS A 82 -5.51 12.89 12.03
N VAL A 83 -6.68 12.44 11.56
CA VAL A 83 -6.96 12.21 10.15
C VAL A 83 -8.34 12.74 9.76
N ALA A 84 -8.50 13.09 8.48
CA ALA A 84 -9.80 13.26 7.85
C ALA A 84 -10.01 12.16 6.81
N ILE A 85 -11.24 11.72 6.66
CA ILE A 85 -11.64 10.75 5.65
C ILE A 85 -12.49 11.48 4.62
N GLU A 86 -12.20 11.25 3.34
CA GLU A 86 -12.93 11.84 2.22
C GLU A 86 -13.31 10.73 1.23
N GLY A 87 -14.58 10.73 0.80
CA GLY A 87 -15.12 9.79 -0.18
C GLY A 87 -16.50 10.20 -0.67
N ASP A 88 -16.88 9.77 -1.86
CA ASP A 88 -18.16 10.11 -2.52
C ASP A 88 -19.33 9.22 -2.05
N GLY A 89 -19.39 8.93 -0.77
CA GLY A 89 -20.29 7.96 -0.17
C GLY A 89 -19.61 6.59 -0.03
N PHE A 90 -20.14 5.79 0.86
CA PHE A 90 -19.55 4.50 1.20
C PHE A 90 -20.50 3.35 0.84
N ILE A 91 -20.97 3.38 -0.42
CA ILE A 91 -21.80 2.32 -1.01
C ILE A 91 -20.95 1.55 -2.01
N THR A 92 -20.91 0.22 -1.89
CA THR A 92 -20.10 -0.63 -2.76
C THR A 92 -20.57 -0.59 -4.22
N ASN A 93 -19.62 -0.55 -5.14
CA ASN A 93 -19.85 -0.61 -6.57
C ASN A 93 -20.15 -2.06 -7.05
N GLU A 94 -20.36 -2.24 -8.36
CA GLU A 94 -20.62 -3.54 -9.00
C GLU A 94 -19.56 -4.62 -8.70
N SER A 95 -18.33 -4.20 -8.35
CA SER A 95 -17.24 -5.12 -7.96
C SER A 95 -17.08 -5.25 -6.44
N GLY A 96 -18.04 -4.77 -5.65
CA GLY A 96 -18.05 -4.86 -4.20
C GLY A 96 -17.12 -3.87 -3.48
N TYR A 97 -16.52 -2.89 -4.16
CA TYR A 97 -15.55 -1.96 -3.57
C TYR A 97 -16.15 -0.61 -3.21
N ILE A 98 -15.64 -0.04 -2.10
CA ILE A 98 -15.60 1.41 -1.87
C ILE A 98 -14.16 1.91 -1.93
N TYR A 99 -13.98 3.19 -2.27
CA TYR A 99 -12.68 3.87 -2.30
C TYR A 99 -12.77 5.17 -1.51
N PHE A 100 -11.74 5.47 -0.74
CA PHE A 100 -11.68 6.70 0.04
C PHE A 100 -10.24 7.17 0.24
N SER A 101 -10.07 8.45 0.56
CA SER A 101 -8.79 9.03 0.93
C SER A 101 -8.73 9.33 2.43
N ILE A 102 -7.51 9.30 2.96
CA ILE A 102 -7.22 9.56 4.37
C ILE A 102 -6.16 10.66 4.41
N LEU A 103 -6.52 11.84 4.89
CA LEU A 103 -5.61 12.99 5.05
C LEU A 103 -5.01 13.00 6.45
N GLY A 104 -3.68 12.99 6.58
CA GLY A 104 -2.97 13.14 7.84
C GLY A 104 -2.99 14.58 8.33
N LYS A 105 -3.64 14.86 9.46
CA LYS A 105 -3.79 16.22 10.03
C LYS A 105 -2.87 16.50 11.20
N GLN A 106 -2.62 15.49 12.02
CA GLN A 106 -1.81 15.61 13.23
C GLN A 106 -1.01 14.33 13.45
N GLN A 107 0.22 14.47 13.90
CA GLN A 107 1.08 13.33 14.26
C GLN A 107 0.43 12.42 15.30
N GLY A 108 0.62 11.13 15.11
CA GLY A 108 0.20 10.08 16.02
C GLY A 108 -0.39 8.89 15.29
N ASP A 109 -0.71 7.87 16.06
CA ASP A 109 -1.35 6.66 15.56
C ASP A 109 -2.86 6.76 15.78
N THR A 110 -3.62 6.24 14.83
CA THR A 110 -5.07 6.13 14.91
C THR A 110 -5.54 4.93 14.09
N VAL A 111 -6.80 4.57 14.24
CA VAL A 111 -7.44 3.50 13.47
C VAL A 111 -8.60 4.10 12.70
N VAL A 112 -8.73 3.67 11.45
CA VAL A 112 -9.93 3.88 10.64
C VAL A 112 -10.67 2.55 10.57
N THR A 113 -11.90 2.54 11.04
CA THR A 113 -12.77 1.36 11.05
C THR A 113 -13.77 1.47 9.89
N VAL A 114 -13.86 0.44 9.08
CA VAL A 114 -14.88 0.25 8.04
C VAL A 114 -15.89 -0.78 8.54
N SER A 115 -17.17 -0.43 8.62
CA SER A 115 -18.20 -1.28 9.22
C SER A 115 -19.54 -1.17 8.50
N ASP A 116 -20.32 -2.24 8.53
CA ASP A 116 -21.75 -2.25 8.16
C ASP A 116 -22.69 -2.28 9.39
N GLY A 117 -22.13 -2.10 10.59
CA GLY A 117 -22.85 -2.16 11.85
C GLY A 117 -22.93 -3.57 12.46
N ILE A 118 -22.56 -4.63 11.71
CA ILE A 118 -22.54 -6.03 12.17
C ILE A 118 -21.10 -6.55 12.20
N ILE A 119 -20.35 -6.33 11.13
CA ILE A 119 -18.93 -6.68 11.01
C ILE A 119 -18.11 -5.43 10.75
N SER A 120 -16.84 -5.49 11.06
CA SER A 120 -15.92 -4.38 10.82
C SER A 120 -14.52 -4.87 10.46
N SER A 121 -13.77 -3.98 9.81
CA SER A 121 -12.35 -4.18 9.50
C SER A 121 -11.59 -2.88 9.73
N ASP A 122 -10.37 -2.98 10.24
CA ASP A 122 -9.58 -1.85 10.70
C ASP A 122 -8.37 -1.59 9.78
N ILE A 123 -8.07 -0.29 9.59
CA ILE A 123 -6.87 0.21 8.94
C ILE A 123 -6.06 0.97 9.99
N ASN A 124 -4.84 0.55 10.25
CA ASN A 124 -3.94 1.26 11.14
C ASN A 124 -3.29 2.43 10.41
N ILE A 125 -3.41 3.63 10.95
CA ILE A 125 -2.85 4.84 10.36
C ILE A 125 -1.78 5.40 11.29
N SER A 126 -0.60 5.65 10.73
CA SER A 126 0.49 6.36 11.39
C SER A 126 0.77 7.67 10.67
N VAL A 127 0.55 8.81 11.33
CA VAL A 127 0.90 10.14 10.79
C VAL A 127 2.18 10.61 11.47
N ARG A 128 3.22 10.92 10.68
CA ARG A 128 4.55 11.31 11.16
C ARG A 128 5.09 12.48 10.34
N ASN A 129 6.09 13.19 10.87
CA ASN A 129 7.00 13.97 10.01
C ASN A 129 8.02 12.99 9.46
N LEU A 130 7.99 12.76 8.17
CA LEU A 130 8.86 11.79 7.53
C LEU A 130 10.17 12.47 7.05
N ILE A 131 11.27 11.77 7.21
CA ILE A 131 12.55 12.17 6.61
C ILE A 131 12.56 11.68 5.18
N HIS A 132 12.79 12.58 4.24
CA HIS A 132 12.75 12.31 2.80
C HIS A 132 14.14 12.03 2.25
N TYR A 133 14.24 10.96 1.47
CA TYR A 133 15.44 10.56 0.74
C TYR A 133 15.10 10.30 -0.72
N VAL A 134 16.08 10.49 -1.59
CA VAL A 134 15.97 10.20 -3.01
C VAL A 134 17.09 9.27 -3.47
N LEU A 135 16.73 8.29 -4.28
CA LEU A 135 17.62 7.56 -5.15
C LEU A 135 17.31 7.99 -6.59
N PRO A 136 18.20 8.76 -7.24
CA PRO A 136 17.87 9.44 -8.50
C PRO A 136 17.74 8.53 -9.71
N TYR A 137 18.06 7.24 -9.56
CA TYR A 137 18.03 6.31 -10.66
C TYR A 137 17.96 4.85 -10.18
N PHE A 138 17.13 4.04 -10.85
CA PHE A 138 17.07 2.60 -10.67
C PHE A 138 16.86 1.86 -12.01
N TYR A 139 17.24 0.56 -12.02
CA TYR A 139 16.87 -0.44 -13.01
C TYR A 139 16.08 -1.57 -12.37
N GLY A 140 15.24 -2.24 -13.15
CA GLY A 140 14.35 -3.29 -12.67
C GLY A 140 15.00 -4.43 -11.88
N ASP A 141 16.27 -4.75 -12.14
CA ASP A 141 17.00 -5.83 -11.45
C ASP A 141 17.81 -5.38 -10.22
N MET A 142 17.67 -4.12 -9.82
CA MET A 142 18.40 -3.60 -8.66
C MET A 142 17.83 -4.12 -7.35
N GLN A 143 18.73 -4.25 -6.37
CA GLN A 143 18.40 -4.50 -4.99
C GLN A 143 18.59 -3.22 -4.18
N LEU A 144 17.50 -2.73 -3.59
CA LEU A 144 17.51 -1.63 -2.65
C LEU A 144 17.71 -2.20 -1.24
N SER A 145 18.81 -1.85 -0.59
CA SER A 145 19.05 -2.16 0.81
C SER A 145 18.77 -0.94 1.67
N VAL A 146 18.01 -1.12 2.73
CA VAL A 146 17.68 -0.10 3.73
C VAL A 146 18.05 -0.62 5.11
N VAL A 147 18.73 0.21 5.90
CA VAL A 147 19.22 -0.12 7.24
C VAL A 147 18.64 0.86 8.24
N ASN A 148 18.06 0.36 9.31
CA ASN A 148 17.72 1.14 10.49
C ASN A 148 18.92 1.17 11.44
N PRO A 149 19.63 2.32 11.59
CA PRO A 149 20.79 2.40 12.47
C PRO A 149 20.41 2.62 13.94
N THR A 150 19.15 2.86 14.24
CA THR A 150 18.65 3.17 15.60
C THR A 150 18.30 1.89 16.38
N GLU A 151 18.01 2.00 17.66
CA GLU A 151 17.55 0.91 18.50
C GLU A 151 16.02 0.71 18.41
N GLY A 152 15.30 1.73 17.95
CA GLY A 152 13.83 1.73 17.85
C GLY A 152 13.34 1.16 16.54
N VAL A 153 12.03 0.94 16.47
CA VAL A 153 11.35 0.57 15.22
C VAL A 153 11.28 1.78 14.29
N ASN A 154 11.57 1.57 13.02
CA ASN A 154 11.45 2.57 11.96
C ASN A 154 10.49 2.06 10.88
N TYR A 155 9.58 2.91 10.42
CA TYR A 155 8.71 2.63 9.28
C TYR A 155 9.24 3.37 8.07
N VAL A 156 9.32 2.66 6.95
CA VAL A 156 9.90 3.17 5.70
C VAL A 156 8.90 2.97 4.58
N LYS A 157 8.47 4.08 3.96
CA LYS A 157 7.63 4.08 2.75
C LYS A 157 8.54 4.31 1.54
N ILE A 158 8.44 3.43 0.55
CA ILE A 158 9.25 3.45 -0.67
C ILE A 158 8.31 3.68 -1.84
N GLN A 159 8.51 4.80 -2.54
CA GLN A 159 7.72 5.19 -3.71
C GLN A 159 8.57 5.07 -4.97
N PHE A 160 8.07 4.31 -5.94
CA PHE A 160 8.73 4.12 -7.23
C PHE A 160 8.09 5.01 -8.29
N TYR A 161 8.92 5.65 -9.12
CA TYR A 161 8.50 6.47 -10.24
C TYR A 161 9.16 6.01 -11.52
N GLU A 162 8.37 5.68 -12.53
CA GLU A 162 8.87 5.35 -13.86
C GLU A 162 9.10 6.62 -14.68
N ASN A 163 10.13 6.62 -15.53
CA ASN A 163 10.42 7.74 -16.45
C ASN A 163 9.28 8.10 -17.41
N GLY A 164 8.28 7.24 -17.54
CA GLY A 164 7.04 7.50 -18.30
C GLY A 164 5.91 8.14 -17.48
N GLY A 165 6.13 8.45 -16.19
CA GLY A 165 5.13 9.04 -15.30
C GLY A 165 4.12 8.05 -14.73
N ARG A 166 4.34 6.74 -14.87
CA ARG A 166 3.52 5.71 -14.24
C ARG A 166 3.71 5.78 -12.72
N HIS A 167 2.61 5.96 -12.01
CA HIS A 167 2.59 5.89 -10.55
C HIS A 167 2.40 4.42 -10.12
N ILE A 168 3.23 3.99 -9.17
CA ILE A 168 3.19 2.66 -8.59
C ILE A 168 2.80 2.81 -7.12
N PRO A 169 1.94 1.93 -6.61
CA PRO A 169 1.60 1.97 -5.19
C PRO A 169 2.87 1.90 -4.32
N PRO A 170 2.96 2.69 -3.24
CA PRO A 170 4.11 2.65 -2.36
C PRO A 170 4.19 1.33 -1.60
N VAL A 171 5.42 0.89 -1.35
CA VAL A 171 5.72 -0.23 -0.46
C VAL A 171 6.07 0.33 0.91
N THR A 172 5.38 -0.13 1.96
CA THR A 172 5.72 0.24 3.34
C THR A 172 6.32 -0.97 4.05
N ILE A 173 7.50 -0.78 4.63
CA ILE A 173 8.20 -1.80 5.41
C ILE A 173 8.41 -1.32 6.84
N ARG A 174 8.38 -2.25 7.78
CA ARG A 174 8.81 -2.06 9.15
C ARG A 174 10.22 -2.61 9.32
N LEU A 175 11.09 -1.82 9.93
CA LEU A 175 12.46 -2.21 10.30
C LEU A 175 12.60 -2.17 11.82
N ASP A 176 12.99 -3.29 12.40
CA ASP A 176 13.37 -3.33 13.82
C ASP A 176 14.69 -2.60 14.07
N GLY A 177 15.02 -2.37 15.33
CA GLY A 177 16.30 -1.74 15.69
C GLY A 177 17.48 -2.53 15.15
N LYS A 178 18.42 -1.83 14.46
CA LYS A 178 19.60 -2.42 13.80
C LYS A 178 19.31 -3.39 12.66
N GLU A 179 18.07 -3.45 12.19
CA GLU A 179 17.70 -4.32 11.08
C GLU A 179 18.12 -3.73 9.72
N MET A 180 18.46 -4.62 8.80
CA MET A 180 18.62 -4.34 7.37
C MET A 180 17.65 -5.19 6.58
N LYS A 181 16.90 -4.55 5.66
CA LYS A 181 16.12 -5.24 4.64
C LYS A 181 16.64 -4.94 3.24
N THR A 182 16.60 -5.94 2.39
CA THR A 182 16.92 -5.80 0.97
C THR A 182 15.70 -6.17 0.15
N LEU A 183 15.26 -5.24 -0.68
CA LEU A 183 14.13 -5.38 -1.59
C LEU A 183 14.66 -5.52 -3.01
N LYS A 184 14.11 -6.44 -3.77
CA LYS A 184 14.39 -6.55 -5.20
C LYS A 184 13.36 -5.73 -5.96
N VAL A 185 13.79 -4.66 -6.60
CA VAL A 185 12.89 -3.69 -7.24
C VAL A 185 11.96 -4.36 -8.24
N SER A 186 12.43 -5.34 -9.02
CA SER A 186 11.60 -6.06 -9.99
C SER A 186 10.50 -6.95 -9.37
N GLU A 187 10.58 -7.27 -8.09
CA GLU A 187 9.56 -8.03 -7.36
C GLU A 187 8.50 -7.12 -6.77
N GLU A 188 8.90 -5.90 -6.38
CA GLU A 188 8.00 -4.90 -5.81
C GLU A 188 7.18 -4.17 -6.87
N VAL A 189 7.63 -4.14 -8.11
CA VAL A 189 7.08 -3.31 -9.19
C VAL A 189 6.73 -4.16 -10.40
N ASP A 190 5.86 -5.13 -10.28
CA ASP A 190 5.21 -5.85 -11.40
C ASP A 190 6.09 -6.04 -12.67
N GLY A 191 7.38 -6.30 -12.50
CA GLY A 191 8.34 -6.65 -13.56
C GLY A 191 8.42 -5.76 -14.82
N THR A 192 7.55 -4.76 -14.94
CA THR A 192 7.41 -3.92 -16.13
C THR A 192 8.18 -2.60 -16.07
N LEU A 193 8.65 -2.21 -14.88
CA LEU A 193 9.47 -1.02 -14.70
C LEU A 193 10.87 -1.21 -15.25
N LYS A 194 11.23 -0.36 -16.19
CA LYS A 194 12.55 -0.41 -16.83
C LYS A 194 13.57 0.46 -16.11
N ASP A 195 13.20 1.69 -15.82
CA ASP A 195 14.04 2.70 -15.17
C ASP A 195 13.21 3.82 -14.57
N GLY A 196 13.78 4.54 -13.63
CA GLY A 196 13.12 5.66 -12.95
C GLY A 196 13.90 6.15 -11.74
N TRP A 197 13.19 6.70 -10.76
CA TRP A 197 13.78 7.10 -9.48
C TRP A 197 12.93 6.57 -8.32
N ILE A 198 13.52 6.57 -7.12
CA ILE A 198 12.88 6.10 -5.90
C ILE A 198 12.91 7.25 -4.89
N GLU A 199 11.76 7.52 -4.29
CA GLU A 199 11.66 8.32 -3.08
C GLU A 199 11.45 7.40 -1.89
N VAL A 200 12.16 7.67 -0.81
CA VAL A 200 12.08 6.90 0.42
C VAL A 200 11.77 7.85 1.57
N PHE A 201 10.71 7.58 2.28
CA PHE A 201 10.27 8.34 3.43
C PHE A 201 10.38 7.45 4.67
N SER A 202 10.94 7.98 5.75
CA SER A 202 11.13 7.19 6.97
C SER A 202 10.80 7.96 8.23
N THR A 203 10.36 7.26 9.27
CA THR A 203 10.02 7.86 10.57
C THR A 203 11.27 8.27 11.37
N ASP A 204 12.43 7.73 11.05
CA ASP A 204 13.71 8.04 11.67
C ASP A 204 14.84 7.90 10.64
N ILE A 205 16.06 8.25 11.00
CA ILE A 205 17.23 8.17 10.12
C ILE A 205 17.39 6.73 9.59
N ILE A 206 17.65 6.63 8.29
CA ILE A 206 18.04 5.39 7.62
C ILE A 206 19.33 5.58 6.84
N PHE A 207 20.03 4.47 6.61
CA PHE A 207 21.04 4.36 5.58
C PHE A 207 20.56 3.38 4.51
N GLY A 208 20.99 3.59 3.28
CA GLY A 208 20.60 2.67 2.22
C GLY A 208 21.10 3.09 0.85
N GLY A 209 20.80 2.24 -0.10
CA GLY A 209 21.14 2.45 -1.50
C GLY A 209 21.03 1.18 -2.31
N VAL A 210 21.47 1.27 -3.55
CA VAL A 210 21.45 0.16 -4.50
C VAL A 210 22.85 -0.18 -4.98
N TRP A 211 23.09 -1.47 -5.20
CA TRP A 211 24.25 -1.98 -5.91
C TRP A 211 23.93 -2.07 -7.41
N THR A 212 24.80 -1.54 -8.22
CA THR A 212 24.72 -1.59 -9.68
C THR A 212 25.99 -2.21 -10.24
N SER A 213 25.97 -2.58 -11.52
CA SER A 213 27.19 -3.01 -12.23
C SER A 213 28.28 -1.93 -12.28
N LYS A 214 27.93 -0.68 -12.02
CA LYS A 214 28.86 0.49 -12.02
C LYS A 214 29.28 0.94 -10.61
N GLY A 215 28.75 0.28 -9.55
CA GLY A 215 29.06 0.60 -8.17
C GLY A 215 27.84 0.81 -7.30
N TYR A 216 28.04 1.37 -6.11
CA TYR A 216 27.01 1.63 -5.13
C TYR A 216 26.46 3.06 -5.27
N LEU A 217 25.12 3.18 -5.32
CA LEU A 217 24.41 4.44 -5.25
C LEU A 217 23.72 4.55 -3.89
N SER A 218 24.09 5.55 -3.10
CA SER A 218 23.46 5.78 -1.79
C SER A 218 22.20 6.61 -1.90
N LEU A 219 21.25 6.37 -1.00
CA LEU A 219 20.15 7.27 -0.73
C LEU A 219 20.72 8.66 -0.33
N LYS A 220 20.15 9.71 -0.88
CA LYS A 220 20.47 11.08 -0.51
C LYS A 220 19.30 11.67 0.25
N ARG A 221 19.56 12.14 1.46
CA ARG A 221 18.59 12.92 2.22
C ARG A 221 18.34 14.24 1.50
N ILE A 222 17.07 14.59 1.39
CA ILE A 222 16.64 15.92 0.96
C ILE A 222 16.47 16.74 2.23
N ASP A 223 17.36 17.69 2.43
CA ASP A 223 17.20 18.71 3.48
C ASP A 223 16.28 19.80 2.90
N GLU A 224 15.21 20.13 3.61
CA GLU A 224 14.33 21.25 3.29
C GLU A 224 15.02 22.58 3.40
#